data_01c112fea7e3cd0b61eace9fd44f7bd4
#
_entry.id   01c112fea7e3cd0b61eace9fd44f7bd4
#
_cell.length_a   1.000
_cell.length_b   1.000
_cell.length_c   1.000
_cell.angle_alpha   90.00
_cell.angle_beta   90.00
_cell.angle_gamma   90.00
#
_symmetry.space_group_name_H-M   'P 1'
#
loop_
_entity.id
_entity.type
_entity.pdbx_description
1 polymer ?
#
loop_
_entity_poly.entity_id
_entity_poly.type
_entity_poly.pdbx_seq_one_letter_code
_entity_poly.pdbx_strand_id
1 'polypeptide(L)'
;MQRIGVLVVGLLVLGGSRATAQQATGTTLWRVAATTLATPPALAVGPAAALWNPAQTEDGARLQFGVEAIQTPSAVDASGVIATVRVPAGSVGQVGVLFGRVGLSDISQTIDSPDPTGVIPVYTVAGGVTWSRLVARTSVGATLAFHETRLDNSRADRWTMDVGASRTIGNDRLRLAAATHFFSSLKSNDPSQDVYAGIEGRIWSGPLSGDRVVVRGRYGISFAHGFAADHQFGAGAEFAKTVALDLMLAREGGYGNGVRWRPVAGLRVAIGKYRITLARDAGVNDLGSAYRVGVDARFR
;
A
#
# COMPACT_ATOMS: atom_id res chain seq x y z
N MET A 1 -13.64 11.26 -37.42
CA MET A 1 -14.55 10.57 -36.49
C MET A 1 -13.80 9.36 -35.91
N GLN A 2 -13.14 9.52 -34.74
CA GLN A 2 -12.42 8.45 -34.05
C GLN A 2 -13.36 7.83 -33.02
N ARG A 3 -13.62 6.52 -33.15
CA ARG A 3 -14.43 5.75 -32.21
C ARG A 3 -13.69 5.59 -30.88
N ILE A 4 -14.27 6.14 -29.83
CA ILE A 4 -13.82 5.98 -28.45
C ILE A 4 -14.30 4.59 -28.01
N GLY A 5 -13.37 3.64 -27.97
CA GLY A 5 -13.61 2.34 -27.34
C GLY A 5 -13.64 2.51 -25.83
N VAL A 6 -14.82 2.44 -25.23
CA VAL A 6 -14.99 2.38 -23.78
C VAL A 6 -14.65 0.98 -23.33
N LEU A 7 -13.50 0.82 -22.68
CA LEU A 7 -13.13 -0.43 -21.99
C LEU A 7 -13.89 -0.45 -20.65
N VAL A 8 -15.03 -1.13 -20.63
CA VAL A 8 -15.77 -1.43 -19.41
C VAL A 8 -15.07 -2.60 -18.74
N VAL A 9 -14.29 -2.32 -17.68
CA VAL A 9 -13.80 -3.35 -16.78
C VAL A 9 -14.97 -3.79 -15.91
N GLY A 10 -15.58 -4.93 -16.27
CA GLY A 10 -16.65 -5.54 -15.51
C GLY A 10 -16.14 -6.04 -14.16
N LEU A 11 -16.59 -5.42 -13.08
CA LEU A 11 -16.37 -5.88 -11.71
C LEU A 11 -17.23 -7.12 -11.46
N LEU A 12 -16.63 -8.30 -11.57
CA LEU A 12 -17.26 -9.56 -11.15
C LEU A 12 -17.29 -9.62 -9.63
N VAL A 13 -18.42 -9.31 -9.04
CA VAL A 13 -18.72 -9.57 -7.63
C VAL A 13 -19.03 -11.07 -7.50
N LEU A 14 -18.02 -11.85 -7.11
CA LEU A 14 -18.21 -13.24 -6.73
C LEU A 14 -18.63 -13.31 -5.26
N GLY A 15 -19.89 -13.61 -5.02
CA GLY A 15 -20.41 -13.98 -3.71
C GLY A 15 -19.72 -15.26 -3.22
N GLY A 16 -18.82 -15.14 -2.26
CA GLY A 16 -18.09 -16.25 -1.66
C GLY A 16 -18.81 -16.80 -0.41
N SER A 17 -19.01 -18.10 -0.35
CA SER A 17 -19.42 -18.84 0.82
C SER A 17 -18.42 -18.68 1.96
N ARG A 18 -18.92 -18.50 3.18
CA ARG A 18 -18.14 -18.35 4.41
C ARG A 18 -17.39 -19.66 4.72
N ALA A 19 -16.15 -19.77 4.27
CA ALA A 19 -15.20 -20.73 4.81
C ALA A 19 -14.43 -20.02 5.92
N THR A 20 -14.63 -20.42 7.19
CA THR A 20 -13.79 -20.00 8.31
C THR A 20 -12.45 -20.72 8.20
N ALA A 21 -11.61 -20.31 7.27
CA ALA A 21 -10.23 -20.74 7.22
C ALA A 21 -9.50 -20.05 8.37
N GLN A 22 -8.83 -20.82 9.20
CA GLN A 22 -7.91 -20.31 10.23
C GLN A 22 -6.82 -19.53 9.50
N GLN A 23 -6.83 -18.19 9.62
CA GLN A 23 -5.87 -17.33 8.95
C GLN A 23 -4.48 -17.57 9.53
N ALA A 24 -3.53 -17.88 8.68
CA ALA A 24 -2.14 -17.84 9.09
C ALA A 24 -1.77 -16.39 9.52
N THR A 25 -1.35 -16.22 10.76
CA THR A 25 -1.09 -14.90 11.38
C THR A 25 -0.16 -14.03 10.55
N GLY A 26 0.80 -14.63 9.82
CA GLY A 26 1.72 -13.91 8.96
C GLY A 26 1.09 -13.21 7.75
N THR A 27 -0.04 -13.69 7.24
CA THR A 27 -0.71 -13.06 6.09
C THR A 27 -1.40 -11.75 6.43
N THR A 28 -1.76 -11.55 7.71
CA THR A 28 -2.38 -10.32 8.19
C THR A 28 -1.37 -9.20 8.45
N LEU A 29 -0.08 -9.50 8.54
CA LEU A 29 0.97 -8.50 8.81
C LEU A 29 1.09 -7.46 7.70
N TRP A 30 0.88 -7.85 6.43
CA TRP A 30 0.84 -6.88 5.33
C TRP A 30 -0.34 -5.92 5.43
N ARG A 31 -1.47 -6.36 6.00
CA ARG A 31 -2.60 -5.46 6.27
C ARG A 31 -2.23 -4.45 7.34
N VAL A 32 -1.51 -4.85 8.38
CA VAL A 32 -0.94 -3.93 9.39
C VAL A 32 -0.05 -2.89 8.71
N ALA A 33 0.80 -3.31 7.75
CA ALA A 33 1.60 -2.38 6.98
C ALA A 33 0.75 -1.42 6.14
N ALA A 34 -0.34 -1.89 5.52
CA ALA A 34 -1.25 -1.06 4.74
C ALA A 34 -1.97 -0.01 5.59
N THR A 35 -2.29 -0.32 6.86
CA THR A 35 -3.01 0.61 7.74
C THR A 35 -2.26 1.91 8.01
N THR A 36 -0.95 1.90 7.97
CA THR A 36 -0.11 3.09 8.19
C THR A 36 0.04 3.99 6.96
N LEU A 37 -0.60 3.65 5.83
CA LEU A 37 -0.65 4.55 4.66
C LEU A 37 -1.61 5.71 4.93
N ALA A 38 -1.16 6.94 4.74
CA ALA A 38 -2.01 8.13 4.83
C ALA A 38 -2.81 8.42 3.54
N THR A 39 -2.75 7.51 2.59
CA THR A 39 -3.51 7.53 1.34
C THR A 39 -3.99 6.12 1.02
N PRO A 40 -5.12 5.95 0.31
CA PRO A 40 -5.56 4.65 -0.15
C PRO A 40 -4.45 3.88 -0.88
N PRO A 41 -4.26 2.57 -0.67
CA PRO A 41 -3.15 1.80 -1.24
C PRO A 41 -3.05 1.92 -2.77
N ALA A 42 -4.18 1.88 -3.49
CA ALA A 42 -4.20 2.07 -4.93
C ALA A 42 -3.65 3.42 -5.40
N LEU A 43 -3.75 4.45 -4.55
CA LEU A 43 -3.33 5.84 -4.79
C LEU A 43 -1.99 6.18 -4.14
N ALA A 44 -1.34 5.25 -3.45
CA ALA A 44 -0.05 5.46 -2.83
C ALA A 44 0.96 6.02 -3.84
N VAL A 45 1.89 6.84 -3.38
CA VAL A 45 2.88 7.52 -4.23
C VAL A 45 4.31 7.29 -3.71
N GLY A 46 5.29 7.40 -4.60
CA GLY A 46 6.69 7.14 -4.31
C GLY A 46 7.14 5.76 -4.78
N PRO A 47 8.46 5.49 -4.76
CA PRO A 47 9.01 4.21 -5.21
C PRO A 47 8.47 3.01 -4.43
N ALA A 48 8.36 3.11 -3.11
CA ALA A 48 7.83 2.05 -2.24
C ALA A 48 6.34 1.74 -2.50
N ALA A 49 5.62 2.66 -3.13
CA ALA A 49 4.24 2.44 -3.55
C ALA A 49 4.08 1.33 -4.59
N ALA A 50 5.17 0.90 -5.26
CA ALA A 50 5.16 -0.23 -6.19
C ALA A 50 4.72 -1.55 -5.52
N LEU A 51 4.90 -1.69 -4.20
CA LEU A 51 4.37 -2.83 -3.45
C LEU A 51 2.84 -2.84 -3.44
N TRP A 52 2.20 -1.67 -3.37
CA TRP A 52 0.74 -1.52 -3.26
C TRP A 52 0.05 -1.39 -4.61
N ASN A 53 0.70 -0.71 -5.55
CA ASN A 53 0.21 -0.55 -6.92
C ASN A 53 1.40 -0.45 -7.88
N PRO A 54 1.70 -1.49 -8.65
CA PRO A 54 2.84 -1.51 -9.57
C PRO A 54 2.74 -0.47 -10.70
N ALA A 55 1.54 0.06 -11.00
CA ALA A 55 1.35 1.10 -12.00
C ALA A 55 1.81 2.50 -11.55
N GLN A 56 2.30 2.65 -10.31
CA GLN A 56 2.78 3.94 -9.84
C GLN A 56 4.10 4.29 -10.54
N THR A 57 3.98 5.08 -11.60
CA THR A 57 5.12 5.64 -12.33
C THR A 57 5.29 7.11 -11.97
N GLU A 58 6.51 7.52 -11.77
CA GLU A 58 6.87 8.92 -11.71
C GLU A 58 7.78 9.22 -12.92
N ASP A 59 7.31 10.11 -13.78
CA ASP A 59 8.00 10.43 -15.02
C ASP A 59 9.30 11.20 -14.79
N GLY A 60 10.31 10.94 -15.64
CA GLY A 60 11.53 11.75 -15.77
C GLY A 60 12.66 11.46 -14.78
N ALA A 61 12.55 10.49 -13.87
CA ALA A 61 13.67 10.08 -13.03
C ALA A 61 14.51 8.96 -13.68
N ARG A 62 15.85 9.10 -13.66
CA ARG A 62 16.76 8.05 -14.15
C ARG A 62 16.88 6.89 -13.17
N LEU A 63 16.92 7.19 -11.90
CA LEU A 63 16.96 6.21 -10.82
C LEU A 63 16.03 6.67 -9.70
N GLN A 64 15.20 5.78 -9.24
CA GLN A 64 14.32 6.00 -8.08
C GLN A 64 14.66 4.94 -7.03
N PHE A 65 14.76 5.39 -5.80
CA PHE A 65 14.99 4.56 -4.64
C PHE A 65 14.03 4.98 -3.55
N GLY A 66 13.48 4.02 -2.83
CA GLY A 66 12.63 4.28 -1.68
C GLY A 66 12.82 3.22 -0.60
N VAL A 67 12.85 3.69 0.65
CA VAL A 67 12.82 2.83 1.84
C VAL A 67 11.78 3.39 2.78
N GLU A 68 10.96 2.51 3.32
CA GLU A 68 9.99 2.81 4.37
C GLU A 68 10.16 1.86 5.54
N ALA A 69 10.11 2.38 6.73
CA ALA A 69 10.06 1.63 7.99
C ALA A 69 8.67 1.81 8.61
N ILE A 70 8.16 0.75 9.20
CA ILE A 70 6.86 0.68 9.85
C ILE A 70 7.07 0.16 11.25
N GLN A 71 6.43 0.80 12.23
CA GLN A 71 6.46 0.37 13.62
C GLN A 71 5.07 0.51 14.22
N THR A 72 4.56 -0.56 14.81
CA THR A 72 3.33 -0.54 15.60
C THR A 72 3.64 -0.31 17.08
N PRO A 73 2.60 -0.05 17.92
CA PRO A 73 2.78 0.00 19.36
C PRO A 73 3.30 -1.31 19.94
N SER A 74 3.95 -1.24 21.10
CA SER A 74 4.51 -2.40 21.80
C SER A 74 3.46 -3.49 22.14
N ALA A 75 2.18 -3.11 22.28
CA ALA A 75 1.10 -4.07 22.48
C ALA A 75 0.86 -5.00 21.26
N VAL A 76 1.25 -4.56 20.05
CA VAL A 76 1.19 -5.36 18.81
C VAL A 76 2.58 -5.84 18.42
N ASP A 77 3.59 -5.03 18.68
CA ASP A 77 5.02 -5.21 18.44
C ASP A 77 5.37 -5.72 17.02
N ALA A 78 4.65 -5.18 16.02
CA ALA A 78 4.95 -5.43 14.63
C ALA A 78 5.88 -4.34 14.08
N SER A 79 6.93 -4.76 13.40
CA SER A 79 7.83 -3.89 12.68
C SER A 79 8.00 -4.34 11.23
N GLY A 80 8.31 -3.40 10.34
CA GLY A 80 8.47 -3.74 8.94
C GLY A 80 9.36 -2.76 8.20
N VAL A 81 9.89 -3.24 7.07
CA VAL A 81 10.63 -2.45 6.11
C VAL A 81 10.16 -2.78 4.70
N ILE A 82 10.06 -1.75 3.86
CA ILE A 82 9.79 -1.85 2.42
C ILE A 82 10.88 -1.08 1.70
N ALA A 83 11.51 -1.69 0.72
CA ALA A 83 12.53 -1.06 -0.10
C ALA A 83 12.26 -1.32 -1.58
N THR A 84 12.49 -0.32 -2.42
CA THR A 84 12.36 -0.43 -3.87
C THR A 84 13.45 0.37 -4.57
N VAL A 85 13.92 -0.19 -5.68
CA VAL A 85 14.81 0.51 -6.63
C VAL A 85 14.20 0.38 -8.01
N ARG A 86 14.09 1.47 -8.76
CA ARG A 86 13.51 1.49 -10.11
C ARG A 86 14.37 2.32 -11.05
N VAL A 87 14.49 1.84 -12.28
CA VAL A 87 15.24 2.51 -13.36
C VAL A 87 14.43 2.52 -14.65
N PRO A 88 14.59 3.53 -15.50
CA PRO A 88 13.99 3.53 -16.82
C PRO A 88 14.66 2.45 -17.70
N ALA A 89 13.86 1.72 -18.45
CA ALA A 89 14.28 0.70 -19.40
C ALA A 89 13.91 1.11 -20.84
N GLY A 90 14.17 2.36 -21.20
CA GLY A 90 13.90 2.92 -22.51
C GLY A 90 12.42 2.83 -22.90
N SER A 91 12.14 2.31 -24.09
CA SER A 91 10.77 2.15 -24.61
C SER A 91 9.95 1.09 -23.88
N VAL A 92 10.58 0.23 -23.09
CA VAL A 92 9.88 -0.80 -22.28
C VAL A 92 9.15 -0.18 -21.08
N GLY A 93 9.60 0.99 -20.60
CA GLY A 93 9.03 1.69 -19.44
C GLY A 93 10.00 1.76 -18.27
N GLN A 94 9.57 1.46 -17.08
CA GLN A 94 10.40 1.39 -15.88
C GLN A 94 10.42 -0.05 -15.36
N VAL A 95 11.59 -0.50 -14.94
CA VAL A 95 11.78 -1.79 -14.26
C VAL A 95 12.41 -1.57 -12.89
N GLY A 96 12.19 -2.47 -11.97
CA GLY A 96 12.76 -2.34 -10.64
C GLY A 96 12.71 -3.62 -9.85
N VAL A 97 13.29 -3.55 -8.67
CA VAL A 97 13.22 -4.59 -7.66
C VAL A 97 12.54 -4.03 -6.42
N LEU A 98 11.80 -4.88 -5.74
CA LEU A 98 11.18 -4.55 -4.47
C LEU A 98 11.50 -5.64 -3.44
N PHE A 99 11.57 -5.21 -2.20
CA PHE A 99 11.69 -6.06 -1.04
C PHE A 99 10.78 -5.49 0.05
N GLY A 100 10.14 -6.37 0.79
CA GLY A 100 9.38 -6.00 1.97
C GLY A 100 9.42 -7.12 3.00
N ARG A 101 9.51 -6.73 4.27
CA ARG A 101 9.40 -7.65 5.40
C ARG A 101 8.60 -6.99 6.51
N VAL A 102 7.67 -7.74 7.08
CA VAL A 102 6.92 -7.33 8.29
C VAL A 102 6.96 -8.52 9.25
N GLY A 103 7.21 -8.27 10.51
CA GLY A 103 7.28 -9.31 11.53
C GLY A 103 6.83 -8.83 12.89
N LEU A 104 6.53 -9.77 13.76
CA LEU A 104 6.33 -9.54 15.19
C LEU A 104 7.66 -9.82 15.91
N SER A 105 8.00 -8.96 16.85
CA SER A 105 9.18 -9.12 17.71
C SER A 105 8.78 -9.81 19.02
N ASP A 106 9.78 -10.37 19.68
CA ASP A 106 9.75 -10.79 21.10
C ASP A 106 8.62 -11.77 21.50
N ILE A 107 8.13 -12.59 20.57
CA ILE A 107 7.22 -13.67 20.92
C ILE A 107 8.06 -14.78 21.58
N SER A 108 8.02 -14.83 22.91
CA SER A 108 8.76 -15.81 23.69
C SER A 108 8.09 -17.18 23.66
N GLN A 109 8.89 -18.21 23.46
CA GLN A 109 8.48 -19.59 23.65
C GLN A 109 8.71 -19.99 25.11
N THR A 110 7.70 -20.53 25.77
CA THR A 110 7.78 -21.09 27.11
C THR A 110 7.34 -22.55 27.09
N ILE A 111 8.04 -23.44 27.79
CA ILE A 111 7.70 -24.86 27.93
C ILE A 111 7.79 -25.15 29.44
N ASP A 112 6.70 -25.54 30.08
CA ASP A 112 6.61 -25.97 31.48
C ASP A 112 7.22 -24.99 32.54
N SER A 113 7.76 -23.86 32.14
CA SER A 113 8.35 -22.81 32.97
C SER A 113 7.99 -21.43 32.42
N PRO A 114 7.82 -20.41 33.30
CA PRO A 114 7.65 -19.02 32.82
C PRO A 114 8.89 -18.45 32.14
N ASP A 115 10.06 -19.09 32.32
CA ASP A 115 11.29 -18.64 31.70
C ASP A 115 11.30 -18.91 30.19
N PRO A 116 11.68 -17.92 29.37
CA PRO A 116 11.72 -18.09 27.91
C PRO A 116 12.77 -19.14 27.52
N THR A 117 12.34 -20.14 26.75
CA THR A 117 13.22 -21.17 26.16
C THR A 117 13.68 -20.85 24.75
N GLY A 118 13.06 -19.83 24.10
CA GLY A 118 13.38 -19.41 22.75
C GLY A 118 12.49 -18.28 22.26
N VAL A 119 12.66 -17.91 20.99
CA VAL A 119 11.85 -16.92 20.30
C VAL A 119 11.09 -17.59 19.17
N ILE A 120 9.79 -17.34 19.08
CA ILE A 120 8.93 -17.83 17.99
C ILE A 120 9.03 -16.83 16.83
N PRO A 121 9.62 -17.21 15.69
CA PRO A 121 9.68 -16.34 14.53
C PRO A 121 8.30 -16.20 13.86
N VAL A 122 7.80 -14.96 13.79
CA VAL A 122 6.55 -14.62 13.07
C VAL A 122 6.85 -13.49 12.13
N TYR A 123 6.87 -13.77 10.82
CA TYR A 123 7.10 -12.76 9.82
C TYR A 123 6.49 -13.12 8.47
N THR A 124 6.34 -12.12 7.63
CA THR A 124 6.08 -12.25 6.19
C THR A 124 7.11 -11.44 5.42
N VAL A 125 7.57 -12.00 4.31
CA VAL A 125 8.57 -11.40 3.44
C VAL A 125 8.08 -11.49 1.99
N ALA A 126 8.31 -10.43 1.22
CA ALA A 126 8.10 -10.44 -0.22
C ALA A 126 9.32 -9.84 -0.91
N GLY A 127 9.75 -10.45 -2.01
CA GLY A 127 10.82 -9.95 -2.86
C GLY A 127 10.51 -10.21 -4.32
N GLY A 128 10.72 -9.22 -5.19
CA GLY A 128 10.32 -9.40 -6.57
C GLY A 128 10.79 -8.31 -7.52
N VAL A 129 10.35 -8.48 -8.77
CA VAL A 129 10.62 -7.57 -9.87
C VAL A 129 9.33 -6.86 -10.25
N THR A 130 9.41 -5.55 -10.42
CA THR A 130 8.30 -4.71 -10.83
C THR A 130 8.58 -4.08 -12.20
N TRP A 131 7.54 -3.96 -12.98
CA TRP A 131 7.54 -3.27 -14.27
C TRP A 131 6.36 -2.31 -14.34
N SER A 132 6.55 -1.16 -15.00
CA SER A 132 5.47 -0.23 -15.27
C SER A 132 5.73 0.59 -16.52
N ARG A 133 4.65 1.00 -17.20
CA ARG A 133 4.70 1.76 -18.43
C ARG A 133 3.48 2.66 -18.59
N LEU A 134 3.69 3.82 -19.20
CA LEU A 134 2.60 4.68 -19.66
C LEU A 134 2.11 4.21 -21.05
N VAL A 135 0.86 3.80 -21.14
CA VAL A 135 0.20 3.36 -22.37
C VAL A 135 -1.08 4.18 -22.58
N ALA A 136 -1.15 4.94 -23.66
CA ALA A 136 -2.31 5.77 -23.98
C ALA A 136 -2.85 6.61 -22.80
N ARG A 137 -1.97 7.27 -22.05
CA ARG A 137 -2.27 8.09 -20.85
C ARG A 137 -2.73 7.27 -19.63
N THR A 138 -2.64 5.97 -19.68
CA THR A 138 -2.86 5.08 -18.52
C THR A 138 -1.53 4.47 -18.13
N SER A 139 -1.13 4.64 -16.90
CA SER A 139 -0.01 3.90 -16.33
C SER A 139 -0.48 2.49 -16.02
N VAL A 140 0.24 1.50 -16.49
CA VAL A 140 0.01 0.09 -16.18
C VAL A 140 1.28 -0.49 -15.58
N GLY A 141 1.13 -1.49 -14.75
CA GLY A 141 2.27 -2.14 -14.14
C GLY A 141 1.97 -3.55 -13.70
N ALA A 142 3.03 -4.31 -13.51
CA ALA A 142 2.99 -5.67 -12.97
C ALA A 142 4.17 -5.90 -12.02
N THR A 143 3.97 -6.75 -11.03
CA THR A 143 4.99 -7.23 -10.12
C THR A 143 4.92 -8.75 -10.05
N LEU A 144 6.06 -9.40 -10.25
CA LEU A 144 6.24 -10.82 -9.96
C LEU A 144 7.09 -10.92 -8.69
N ALA A 145 6.53 -11.50 -7.64
CA ALA A 145 7.20 -11.60 -6.35
C ALA A 145 7.13 -13.01 -5.77
N PHE A 146 8.18 -13.39 -5.09
CA PHE A 146 8.19 -14.52 -4.17
C PHE A 146 7.74 -14.01 -2.80
N HIS A 147 6.76 -14.67 -2.22
CA HIS A 147 6.18 -14.35 -0.92
C HIS A 147 6.35 -15.53 0.02
N GLU A 148 6.93 -15.27 1.20
CA GLU A 148 7.12 -16.24 2.27
C GLU A 148 6.44 -15.73 3.54
N THR A 149 5.75 -16.61 4.22
CA THR A 149 5.21 -16.39 5.57
C THR A 149 5.74 -17.46 6.49
N ARG A 150 6.24 -17.05 7.65
CA ARG A 150 6.71 -17.94 8.70
C ARG A 150 5.96 -17.71 10.01
N LEU A 151 5.51 -18.78 10.59
CA LEU A 151 4.91 -18.81 11.92
C LEU A 151 5.52 -20.00 12.66
N ASP A 152 6.42 -19.74 13.61
CA ASP A 152 7.18 -20.75 14.32
C ASP A 152 7.89 -21.72 13.37
N ASN A 153 7.59 -22.99 13.45
CA ASN A 153 8.13 -24.05 12.59
C ASN A 153 7.40 -24.18 11.24
N SER A 154 6.24 -23.53 11.11
CA SER A 154 5.46 -23.54 9.87
C SER A 154 5.97 -22.50 8.90
N ARG A 155 6.18 -22.92 7.64
CA ARG A 155 6.58 -22.04 6.55
C ARG A 155 5.65 -22.26 5.36
N ALA A 156 5.14 -21.16 4.80
CA ALA A 156 4.39 -21.16 3.57
C ALA A 156 5.04 -20.20 2.59
N ASP A 157 5.29 -20.64 1.37
CA ASP A 157 5.88 -19.83 0.32
C ASP A 157 5.10 -19.99 -1.00
N ARG A 158 5.14 -18.93 -1.82
CA ARG A 158 4.46 -18.91 -3.11
C ARG A 158 4.99 -17.79 -4.00
N TRP A 159 4.73 -17.94 -5.30
CA TRP A 159 4.84 -16.84 -6.26
C TRP A 159 3.51 -16.10 -6.37
N THR A 160 3.58 -14.78 -6.43
CA THR A 160 2.45 -13.87 -6.63
C THR A 160 2.70 -12.98 -7.83
N MET A 161 1.64 -12.63 -8.54
CA MET A 161 1.69 -11.68 -9.65
C MET A 161 0.64 -10.59 -9.43
N ASP A 162 1.11 -9.37 -9.17
CA ASP A 162 0.25 -8.22 -9.00
C ASP A 162 0.17 -7.44 -10.30
N VAL A 163 -1.00 -6.88 -10.57
CA VAL A 163 -1.20 -5.97 -11.69
C VAL A 163 -1.84 -4.68 -11.18
N GLY A 164 -1.51 -3.59 -11.83
CA GLY A 164 -2.06 -2.29 -11.48
C GLY A 164 -2.31 -1.41 -12.69
N ALA A 165 -3.22 -0.48 -12.53
CA ALA A 165 -3.48 0.59 -13.47
C ALA A 165 -3.74 1.91 -12.76
N SER A 166 -3.32 3.01 -13.36
CA SER A 166 -3.61 4.36 -12.89
C SER A 166 -3.80 5.30 -14.07
N ARG A 167 -4.83 6.12 -14.04
CA ARG A 167 -5.11 7.09 -15.10
C ARG A 167 -5.46 8.44 -14.52
N THR A 168 -4.80 9.47 -15.04
CA THR A 168 -5.11 10.87 -14.73
C THR A 168 -5.92 11.49 -15.87
N ILE A 169 -6.98 12.18 -15.54
CA ILE A 169 -7.95 12.77 -16.46
C ILE A 169 -8.07 14.28 -16.19
N GLY A 170 -8.30 15.07 -17.22
CA GLY A 170 -8.64 16.49 -17.07
C GLY A 170 -7.52 17.36 -16.48
N ASN A 171 -6.28 17.22 -16.96
CA ASN A 171 -5.13 18.00 -16.50
C ASN A 171 -4.96 17.94 -14.97
N ASP A 172 -4.78 16.73 -14.45
CA ASP A 172 -4.62 16.42 -13.02
C ASP A 172 -5.84 16.75 -12.14
N ARG A 173 -7.02 16.85 -12.74
CA ARG A 173 -8.24 17.06 -11.96
C ARG A 173 -8.73 15.80 -11.28
N LEU A 174 -8.61 14.65 -11.94
CA LEU A 174 -9.11 13.38 -11.47
C LEU A 174 -8.08 12.28 -11.75
N ARG A 175 -7.78 11.45 -10.76
CA ARG A 175 -6.95 10.25 -10.87
C ARG A 175 -7.76 9.04 -10.42
N LEU A 176 -7.78 8.02 -11.26
CA LEU A 176 -8.37 6.71 -10.96
C LEU A 176 -7.24 5.70 -10.87
N ALA A 177 -7.30 4.79 -9.92
CA ALA A 177 -6.31 3.73 -9.78
C ALA A 177 -6.94 2.44 -9.27
N ALA A 178 -6.41 1.30 -9.71
CA ALA A 178 -6.75 -0.01 -9.20
C ALA A 178 -5.52 -0.91 -9.23
N ALA A 179 -5.44 -1.86 -8.30
CA ALA A 179 -4.36 -2.84 -8.23
C ALA A 179 -4.82 -4.12 -7.54
N THR A 180 -4.16 -5.24 -7.88
CA THR A 180 -4.15 -6.46 -7.08
C THR A 180 -2.89 -6.49 -6.21
N HIS A 181 -2.97 -7.18 -5.09
CA HIS A 181 -1.87 -7.32 -4.15
C HIS A 181 -1.74 -8.76 -3.69
N PHE A 182 -0.54 -9.34 -3.83
CA PHE A 182 -0.21 -10.73 -3.55
C PHE A 182 -1.11 -11.77 -4.21
N PHE A 183 -1.46 -11.49 -5.45
CA PHE A 183 -2.36 -12.33 -6.21
C PHE A 183 -1.65 -13.59 -6.71
N SER A 184 -2.09 -14.78 -6.31
CA SER A 184 -1.51 -16.04 -6.74
C SER A 184 -2.41 -16.82 -7.70
N SER A 185 -3.73 -16.81 -7.48
CA SER A 185 -4.71 -17.51 -8.31
C SER A 185 -6.11 -16.96 -8.07
N LEU A 186 -6.95 -16.94 -9.11
CA LEU A 186 -8.38 -16.60 -8.99
C LEU A 186 -9.16 -17.58 -8.11
N LYS A 187 -8.65 -18.81 -7.94
CA LYS A 187 -9.25 -19.86 -7.12
C LYS A 187 -8.66 -19.92 -5.71
N SER A 188 -7.68 -19.09 -5.40
CA SER A 188 -7.03 -19.11 -4.10
C SER A 188 -7.94 -18.47 -3.05
N ASN A 189 -8.11 -19.16 -1.94
CA ASN A 189 -8.76 -18.63 -0.73
C ASN A 189 -7.75 -17.96 0.19
N ASP A 190 -6.67 -17.44 -0.37
CA ASP A 190 -5.60 -16.82 0.39
C ASP A 190 -6.02 -15.46 0.96
N PRO A 191 -6.04 -15.30 2.28
CA PRO A 191 -6.48 -14.07 2.94
C PRO A 191 -5.51 -12.89 2.76
N SER A 192 -4.31 -13.09 2.22
CA SER A 192 -3.40 -11.98 1.91
C SER A 192 -3.64 -11.37 0.52
N GLN A 193 -4.51 -11.97 -0.29
CA GLN A 193 -4.89 -11.40 -1.58
C GLN A 193 -5.86 -10.25 -1.38
N ASP A 194 -5.42 -9.06 -1.79
CA ASP A 194 -6.23 -7.85 -1.76
C ASP A 194 -6.45 -7.30 -3.17
N VAL A 195 -7.56 -6.63 -3.35
CA VAL A 195 -7.84 -5.78 -4.52
C VAL A 195 -8.08 -4.38 -4.01
N TYR A 196 -7.35 -3.43 -4.55
CA TYR A 196 -7.45 -2.02 -4.20
C TYR A 196 -8.04 -1.23 -5.36
N ALA A 197 -8.94 -0.31 -5.07
CA ALA A 197 -9.38 0.72 -6.01
C ALA A 197 -9.38 2.08 -5.32
N GLY A 198 -9.14 3.14 -6.10
CA GLY A 198 -9.10 4.48 -5.55
C GLY A 198 -9.39 5.55 -6.58
N ILE A 199 -9.94 6.65 -6.09
CA ILE A 199 -10.20 7.88 -6.82
C ILE A 199 -9.65 9.06 -6.05
N GLU A 200 -8.95 9.95 -6.74
CA GLU A 200 -8.45 11.21 -6.20
C GLU A 200 -8.94 12.36 -7.09
N GLY A 201 -9.58 13.37 -6.51
CA GLY A 201 -10.05 14.54 -7.21
C GLY A 201 -9.43 15.82 -6.67
N ARG A 202 -9.02 16.75 -7.54
CA ARG A 202 -8.60 18.09 -7.13
C ARG A 202 -9.84 18.92 -6.80
N ILE A 203 -9.99 19.28 -5.51
CA ILE A 203 -11.10 20.08 -5.01
C ILE A 203 -10.83 21.56 -5.25
N TRP A 204 -9.59 21.99 -4.97
CA TRP A 204 -9.20 23.39 -5.10
C TRP A 204 -7.73 23.51 -5.51
N SER A 205 -7.40 24.58 -6.22
CA SER A 205 -6.02 24.95 -6.53
C SER A 205 -5.95 26.44 -6.74
N GLY A 206 -5.12 27.11 -5.95
CA GLY A 206 -4.95 28.56 -6.01
C GLY A 206 -3.71 29.04 -5.26
N PRO A 207 -3.40 30.33 -5.31
CA PRO A 207 -2.35 30.92 -4.50
C PRO A 207 -2.79 31.05 -3.06
N LEU A 208 -1.87 30.77 -2.13
CA LEU A 208 -2.01 31.07 -0.71
C LEU A 208 -0.68 31.66 -0.23
N SER A 209 -0.68 32.90 0.23
CA SER A 209 0.53 33.63 0.66
C SER A 209 1.67 33.65 -0.38
N GLY A 210 1.31 33.69 -1.68
CA GLY A 210 2.28 33.69 -2.79
C GLY A 210 2.64 32.29 -3.34
N ASP A 211 2.41 31.23 -2.59
CA ASP A 211 2.67 29.87 -3.00
C ASP A 211 1.43 29.18 -3.58
N ARG A 212 1.66 28.27 -4.51
CA ARG A 212 0.58 27.46 -5.06
C ARG A 212 0.19 26.35 -4.09
N VAL A 213 -1.07 26.30 -3.70
CA VAL A 213 -1.65 25.23 -2.90
C VAL A 213 -2.61 24.42 -3.74
N VAL A 214 -2.58 23.11 -3.58
CA VAL A 214 -3.51 22.16 -4.23
C VAL A 214 -4.17 21.30 -3.16
N VAL A 215 -5.50 21.34 -3.09
CA VAL A 215 -6.29 20.49 -2.18
C VAL A 215 -6.94 19.38 -2.99
N ARG A 216 -6.83 18.14 -2.50
CA ARG A 216 -7.36 16.93 -3.12
C ARG A 216 -8.24 16.17 -2.14
N GLY A 217 -9.35 15.64 -2.65
CA GLY A 217 -10.16 14.64 -1.96
C GLY A 217 -9.85 13.26 -2.49
N ARG A 218 -9.94 12.24 -1.65
CA ARG A 218 -9.64 10.85 -1.98
C ARG A 218 -10.69 9.93 -1.43
N TYR A 219 -10.98 8.89 -2.20
CA TYR A 219 -11.72 7.74 -1.73
C TYR A 219 -11.02 6.48 -2.20
N GLY A 220 -10.93 5.50 -1.33
CA GLY A 220 -10.39 4.18 -1.61
C GLY A 220 -11.27 3.09 -1.07
N ILE A 221 -11.17 1.92 -1.68
CA ILE A 221 -11.79 0.69 -1.22
C ILE A 221 -10.80 -0.45 -1.35
N SER A 222 -10.76 -1.30 -0.33
CA SER A 222 -9.93 -2.50 -0.30
C SER A 222 -10.82 -3.72 -0.10
N PHE A 223 -10.61 -4.74 -0.92
CA PHE A 223 -11.30 -6.02 -0.83
C PHE A 223 -10.27 -7.10 -0.53
N ALA A 224 -10.39 -7.73 0.62
CA ALA A 224 -9.61 -8.90 0.98
C ALA A 224 -10.51 -10.14 1.00
N HIS A 225 -9.95 -11.29 0.65
CA HIS A 225 -10.71 -12.53 0.63
C HIS A 225 -11.23 -12.87 2.03
N GLY A 226 -12.54 -13.13 2.14
CA GLY A 226 -13.20 -13.49 3.41
C GLY A 226 -13.47 -12.33 4.36
N PHE A 227 -13.18 -11.08 3.98
CA PHE A 227 -13.44 -9.88 4.78
C PHE A 227 -14.48 -8.96 4.14
N ALA A 228 -15.12 -8.15 4.97
CA ALA A 228 -15.91 -7.02 4.49
C ALA A 228 -14.97 -5.99 3.83
N ALA A 229 -15.50 -5.26 2.84
CA ALA A 229 -14.74 -4.21 2.19
C ALA A 229 -14.38 -3.09 3.20
N ASP A 230 -13.12 -2.66 3.16
CA ASP A 230 -12.64 -1.51 3.90
C ASP A 230 -12.77 -0.26 3.03
N HIS A 231 -13.30 0.80 3.60
CA HIS A 231 -13.50 2.08 2.92
C HIS A 231 -12.57 3.13 3.51
N GLN A 232 -11.96 3.95 2.66
CA GLN A 232 -10.98 4.95 3.03
C GLN A 232 -11.38 6.30 2.42
N PHE A 233 -11.58 7.30 3.28
CA PHE A 233 -11.90 8.67 2.90
C PHE A 233 -10.74 9.57 3.28
N GLY A 234 -10.24 10.37 2.35
CA GLY A 234 -9.07 11.19 2.61
C GLY A 234 -9.15 12.57 2.00
N ALA A 235 -8.36 13.45 2.57
CA ALA A 235 -8.06 14.76 2.00
C ALA A 235 -6.56 15.02 2.10
N GLY A 236 -6.02 15.77 1.15
CA GLY A 236 -4.62 16.19 1.17
C GLY A 236 -4.47 17.61 0.70
N ALA A 237 -3.51 18.33 1.27
CA ALA A 237 -3.11 19.66 0.84
C ALA A 237 -1.62 19.67 0.51
N GLU A 238 -1.26 20.13 -0.69
CA GLU A 238 0.12 20.23 -1.16
C GLU A 238 0.47 21.71 -1.32
N PHE A 239 1.54 22.13 -0.66
CA PHE A 239 2.06 23.50 -0.63
C PHE A 239 3.35 23.58 -1.44
N ALA A 240 3.39 24.46 -2.46
CA ALA A 240 4.56 24.74 -3.30
C ALA A 240 5.25 23.47 -3.88
N LYS A 241 4.58 22.32 -3.94
CA LYS A 241 5.14 20.99 -4.26
C LYS A 241 6.22 20.49 -3.28
N THR A 242 6.44 21.21 -2.19
CA THR A 242 7.49 20.93 -1.22
C THR A 242 6.95 20.19 0.00
N VAL A 243 5.80 20.62 0.49
CA VAL A 243 5.16 20.04 1.67
C VAL A 243 3.77 19.55 1.31
N ALA A 244 3.42 18.35 1.73
CA ALA A 244 2.06 17.86 1.64
C ALA A 244 1.60 17.29 2.97
N LEU A 245 0.37 17.64 3.35
CA LEU A 245 -0.34 17.08 4.50
C LEU A 245 -1.46 16.18 3.97
N ASP A 246 -1.56 14.99 4.50
CA ASP A 246 -2.58 14.01 4.14
C ASP A 246 -3.33 13.58 5.40
N LEU A 247 -4.65 13.54 5.33
CA LEU A 247 -5.53 13.01 6.36
C LEU A 247 -6.41 11.94 5.75
N MET A 248 -6.55 10.81 6.42
CA MET A 248 -7.39 9.70 5.98
C MET A 248 -8.20 9.17 7.15
N LEU A 249 -9.43 8.80 6.88
CA LEU A 249 -10.33 8.11 7.79
C LEU A 249 -10.68 6.76 7.17
N ALA A 250 -10.17 5.69 7.76
CA ALA A 250 -10.44 4.33 7.31
C ALA A 250 -11.65 3.77 8.10
N ARG A 251 -12.63 3.26 7.35
CA ARG A 251 -13.74 2.48 7.88
C ARG A 251 -13.43 1.01 7.65
N GLU A 252 -13.14 0.31 8.69
CA GLU A 252 -12.81 -1.12 8.64
C GLU A 252 -14.00 -1.98 9.03
N GLY A 253 -14.25 -3.03 8.25
CA GLY A 253 -15.13 -4.11 8.61
C GLY A 253 -14.45 -4.96 9.69
N GLY A 254 -14.81 -4.76 10.96
CA GLY A 254 -14.21 -5.49 12.07
C GLY A 254 -14.64 -6.96 12.12
N TYR A 255 -13.93 -7.75 12.91
CA TYR A 255 -14.39 -9.07 13.37
C TYR A 255 -15.67 -8.86 14.21
N GLY A 256 -16.75 -9.48 13.80
CA GLY A 256 -18.08 -9.26 14.40
C GLY A 256 -18.85 -8.13 13.70
N ASN A 257 -19.94 -7.68 14.30
CA ASN A 257 -20.87 -6.70 13.69
C ASN A 257 -20.46 -5.22 13.90
N GLY A 258 -19.23 -4.96 14.33
CA GLY A 258 -18.75 -3.60 14.63
C GLY A 258 -18.07 -2.94 13.43
N VAL A 259 -18.48 -1.70 13.14
CA VAL A 259 -17.76 -0.79 12.23
C VAL A 259 -16.79 0.02 13.06
N ARG A 260 -15.54 0.10 12.63
CA ARG A 260 -14.51 0.92 13.27
C ARG A 260 -14.02 2.00 12.33
N TRP A 261 -13.76 3.17 12.90
CA TRP A 261 -13.18 4.30 12.19
C TRP A 261 -11.79 4.57 12.74
N ARG A 262 -10.82 4.71 11.86
CA ARG A 262 -9.42 4.88 12.22
C ARG A 262 -8.82 6.07 11.45
N PRO A 263 -8.42 7.14 12.13
CA PRO A 263 -7.75 8.27 11.50
C PRO A 263 -6.27 7.99 11.27
N VAL A 264 -5.78 8.37 10.10
CA VAL A 264 -4.37 8.35 9.72
C VAL A 264 -3.97 9.73 9.24
N ALA A 265 -2.87 10.28 9.77
CA ALA A 265 -2.29 11.54 9.35
C ALA A 265 -0.94 11.31 8.69
N GLY A 266 -0.63 12.04 7.62
CA GLY A 266 0.62 11.97 6.90
C GLY A 266 1.21 13.35 6.61
N LEU A 267 2.54 13.42 6.64
CA LEU A 267 3.33 14.57 6.23
C LEU A 267 4.36 14.10 5.20
N ARG A 268 4.47 14.82 4.09
CA ARG A 268 5.52 14.61 3.09
C ARG A 268 6.28 15.91 2.88
N VAL A 269 7.61 15.85 2.91
CA VAL A 269 8.49 16.98 2.69
C VAL A 269 9.49 16.63 1.59
N ALA A 270 9.54 17.44 0.54
CA ALA A 270 10.49 17.31 -0.56
C ALA A 270 11.66 18.29 -0.39
N ILE A 271 12.88 17.78 -0.36
CA ILE A 271 14.12 18.54 -0.21
C ILE A 271 15.07 18.14 -1.35
N GLY A 272 15.15 18.95 -2.39
CA GLY A 272 15.94 18.64 -3.57
C GLY A 272 15.49 17.33 -4.24
N LYS A 273 16.38 16.34 -4.28
CA LYS A 273 16.10 15.01 -4.84
C LYS A 273 15.46 14.03 -3.86
N TYR A 274 15.38 14.39 -2.58
CA TYR A 274 14.84 13.56 -1.52
C TYR A 274 13.41 13.95 -1.19
N ARG A 275 12.62 12.96 -0.78
CA ARG A 275 11.31 13.14 -0.16
C ARG A 275 11.27 12.31 1.12
N ILE A 276 10.91 12.96 2.21
CA ILE A 276 10.67 12.32 3.50
C ILE A 276 9.17 12.20 3.69
N THR A 277 8.71 11.03 4.06
CA THR A 277 7.30 10.75 4.37
C THR A 277 7.20 10.29 5.81
N LEU A 278 6.31 10.89 6.56
CA LEU A 278 5.94 10.48 7.91
C LEU A 278 4.44 10.19 7.91
N ALA A 279 4.02 9.11 8.54
CA ALA A 279 2.61 8.87 8.78
C ALA A 279 2.38 8.30 10.17
N ARG A 280 1.25 8.67 10.76
CA ARG A 280 0.78 8.18 12.05
C ARG A 280 -0.63 7.66 11.87
N ASP A 281 -0.81 6.43 12.19
CA ASP A 281 -2.11 5.79 12.38
C ASP A 281 -2.47 5.88 13.88
N ALA A 282 -3.62 6.42 14.21
CA ALA A 282 -4.05 6.57 15.61
C ALA A 282 -4.32 5.22 16.30
N GLY A 283 -4.38 4.13 15.52
CA GLY A 283 -4.70 2.80 16.04
C GLY A 283 -6.19 2.60 16.31
N VAL A 284 -6.49 1.44 16.84
CA VAL A 284 -7.85 1.01 17.21
C VAL A 284 -7.80 0.44 18.63
N ASN A 285 -8.83 0.71 19.44
CA ASN A 285 -9.03 0.09 20.77
C ASN A 285 -7.89 0.34 21.77
N ASP A 286 -7.39 1.56 21.87
CA ASP A 286 -6.36 1.96 22.86
C ASP A 286 -5.04 1.18 22.78
N LEU A 287 -4.82 0.39 21.71
CA LEU A 287 -3.56 -0.33 21.48
C LEU A 287 -2.39 0.61 21.17
N GLY A 288 -2.67 1.90 20.96
CA GLY A 288 -1.68 2.92 20.67
C GLY A 288 -1.53 3.17 19.16
N SER A 289 -0.60 4.07 18.79
CA SER A 289 -0.41 4.53 17.43
C SER A 289 0.67 3.72 16.71
N ALA A 290 0.44 3.45 15.42
CA ALA A 290 1.45 2.95 14.52
C ALA A 290 2.07 4.10 13.71
N TYR A 291 3.31 3.93 13.29
CA TYR A 291 4.09 4.94 12.58
C TYR A 291 4.69 4.35 11.30
N ARG A 292 4.79 5.19 10.29
CA ARG A 292 5.56 4.93 9.06
C ARG A 292 6.50 6.09 8.82
N VAL A 293 7.74 5.77 8.50
CA VAL A 293 8.77 6.74 8.09
C VAL A 293 9.32 6.25 6.75
N GLY A 294 9.34 7.12 5.75
CA GLY A 294 9.85 6.80 4.43
C GLY A 294 10.85 7.85 3.94
N VAL A 295 11.81 7.39 3.16
CA VAL A 295 12.74 8.24 2.41
C VAL A 295 12.77 7.77 0.97
N ASP A 296 12.43 8.66 0.07
CA ASP A 296 12.55 8.47 -1.37
C ASP A 296 13.68 9.34 -1.92
N ALA A 297 14.45 8.83 -2.88
CA ALA A 297 15.41 9.61 -3.64
C ALA A 297 15.15 9.46 -5.14
N ARG A 298 15.27 10.56 -5.88
CA ARG A 298 15.07 10.62 -7.33
C ARG A 298 16.27 11.30 -7.97
N PHE A 299 16.96 10.56 -8.80
CA PHE A 299 18.10 11.03 -9.56
C PHE A 299 17.66 11.31 -10.99
N ARG A 300 17.95 12.50 -11.50
CA ARG A 300 17.63 12.94 -12.88
C ARG A 300 18.84 12.78 -13.80
#